data_c15c145730c2fd5ed49667e70065b64e
#
_entry.id   c15c145730c2fd5ed49667e70065b64e
#
_cell.length_a   1.000
_cell.length_b   1.000
_cell.length_c   1.000
_cell.angle_alpha   90.00
_cell.angle_beta   90.00
_cell.angle_gamma   90.00
#
_symmetry.space_group_name_H-M   'P 1'
#
loop_
_entity.id
_entity.type
_entity.pdbx_description
1 polymer ?
#
loop_
_entity_poly.entity_id
_entity_poly.type
_entity_poly.pdbx_seq_one_letter_code
_entity_poly.pdbx_strand_id
1 'polypeptide(L)'
;MSDLRIAVVGLWAEDVPATAHFYRDVIGLSLLAHHHGERPHFDLGGSYLTILKGRPVPAQDASPPHFPVVALAVEDLDAATERLRAHGVEMPWGVEGDAQSRWVKFYDPAGNLVELVQFEHRA
;
A
#
# COMPACT_ATOMS: atom_id res chain seq x y z
N MET A 1 -17.46 23.53 -7.85
CA MET A 1 -17.14 22.39 -6.98
C MET A 1 -16.61 21.26 -7.81
N SER A 2 -15.54 20.66 -7.38
CA SER A 2 -14.89 19.63 -8.15
C SER A 2 -15.32 18.23 -7.67
N ASP A 3 -15.48 17.31 -8.65
CA ASP A 3 -15.70 15.92 -8.34
C ASP A 3 -14.42 15.11 -8.38
N LEU A 4 -13.30 15.79 -8.54
CA LEU A 4 -12.02 15.10 -8.67
C LEU A 4 -11.68 14.34 -7.40
N ARG A 5 -11.25 13.12 -7.59
CA ARG A 5 -10.79 12.28 -6.50
C ARG A 5 -9.86 11.23 -7.08
N ILE A 6 -9.15 10.55 -6.20
CA ILE A 6 -8.35 9.42 -6.66
C ILE A 6 -9.30 8.26 -6.88
N ALA A 7 -9.42 7.82 -8.12
CA ALA A 7 -10.32 6.73 -8.47
C ALA A 7 -9.64 5.37 -8.35
N VAL A 8 -8.40 5.29 -8.83
CA VAL A 8 -7.67 4.02 -8.87
C VAL A 8 -6.21 4.29 -8.57
N VAL A 9 -5.61 3.42 -7.78
CA VAL A 9 -4.16 3.37 -7.59
C VAL A 9 -3.70 2.08 -8.25
N GLY A 10 -2.79 2.19 -9.22
CA GLY A 10 -2.23 1.03 -9.89
C GLY A 10 -0.80 0.79 -9.43
N LEU A 11 -0.52 -0.42 -9.01
CA LEU A 11 0.83 -0.84 -8.66
C LEU A 11 1.27 -1.92 -9.64
N TRP A 12 2.55 -1.93 -9.94
CA TRP A 12 3.09 -2.87 -10.90
C TRP A 12 3.69 -4.08 -10.19
N ALA A 13 3.50 -5.26 -10.77
CA ALA A 13 4.08 -6.47 -10.22
C ALA A 13 4.36 -7.45 -11.35
N GLU A 14 5.53 -8.08 -11.30
CA GLU A 14 5.82 -9.14 -12.24
C GLU A 14 5.01 -10.39 -11.91
N ASP A 15 4.83 -10.65 -10.62
CA ASP A 15 4.01 -11.77 -10.16
C ASP A 15 2.74 -11.19 -9.55
N VAL A 16 1.72 -11.01 -10.37
CA VAL A 16 0.46 -10.42 -9.93
C VAL A 16 -0.24 -11.26 -8.85
N PRO A 17 -0.34 -12.61 -9.00
CA PRO A 17 -0.98 -13.40 -7.94
C PRO A 17 -0.30 -13.29 -6.58
N ALA A 18 1.02 -13.31 -6.54
CA ALA A 18 1.74 -13.20 -5.27
C ALA A 18 1.50 -11.85 -4.62
N THR A 19 1.52 -10.78 -5.40
CA THR A 19 1.30 -9.44 -4.88
C THR A 19 -0.15 -9.25 -4.44
N ALA A 20 -1.10 -9.79 -5.20
CA ALA A 20 -2.51 -9.75 -4.81
C ALA A 20 -2.74 -10.49 -3.50
N HIS A 21 -2.10 -11.66 -3.33
CA HIS A 21 -2.18 -12.41 -2.09
C HIS A 21 -1.70 -11.57 -0.90
N PHE A 22 -0.60 -10.85 -1.10
CA PHE A 22 -0.04 -9.98 -0.06
C PHE A 22 -1.07 -8.92 0.38
N TYR A 23 -1.69 -8.24 -0.58
CA TYR A 23 -2.64 -7.18 -0.23
C TYR A 23 -3.91 -7.73 0.40
N ARG A 24 -4.34 -8.91 0.00
CA ARG A 24 -5.53 -9.52 0.58
C ARG A 24 -5.24 -10.11 1.97
N ASP A 25 -4.16 -10.88 2.11
CA ASP A 25 -3.96 -11.71 3.28
C ASP A 25 -3.01 -11.11 4.31
N VAL A 26 -2.07 -10.27 3.89
CA VAL A 26 -1.14 -9.63 4.83
C VAL A 26 -1.62 -8.24 5.20
N ILE A 27 -1.97 -7.44 4.21
CA ILE A 27 -2.48 -6.09 4.46
C ILE A 27 -3.94 -6.13 4.90
N GLY A 28 -4.72 -7.02 4.31
CA GLY A 28 -6.11 -7.20 4.72
C GLY A 28 -7.11 -6.42 3.90
N LEU A 29 -6.76 -6.06 2.66
CA LEU A 29 -7.71 -5.38 1.79
C LEU A 29 -8.73 -6.36 1.23
N SER A 30 -9.96 -5.87 1.05
CA SER A 30 -11.02 -6.69 0.47
C SER A 30 -10.87 -6.76 -1.03
N LEU A 31 -10.73 -7.97 -1.54
CA LEU A 31 -10.67 -8.22 -2.97
C LEU A 31 -12.10 -8.18 -3.50
N LEU A 32 -12.37 -7.23 -4.40
CA LEU A 32 -13.72 -7.06 -4.94
C LEU A 32 -13.96 -7.97 -6.14
N ALA A 33 -13.05 -7.91 -7.10
CA ALA A 33 -13.23 -8.68 -8.32
C ALA A 33 -11.99 -8.61 -9.16
N HIS A 34 -11.94 -9.49 -10.17
CA HIS A 34 -10.94 -9.42 -11.22
C HIS A 34 -11.62 -8.84 -12.45
N HIS A 35 -11.04 -7.78 -12.98
CA HIS A 35 -11.60 -7.11 -14.15
C HIS A 35 -10.57 -7.07 -15.27
N HIS A 36 -11.06 -7.01 -16.50
CA HIS A 36 -10.22 -6.71 -17.68
C HIS A 36 -8.91 -7.51 -17.69
N GLY A 37 -9.00 -8.80 -17.96
CA GLY A 37 -7.81 -9.64 -18.00
C GLY A 37 -7.36 -10.08 -16.64
N GLU A 38 -8.31 -10.21 -15.73
CA GLU A 38 -8.08 -10.79 -14.41
C GLU A 38 -7.21 -9.94 -13.49
N ARG A 39 -7.26 -8.63 -13.68
CA ARG A 39 -6.57 -7.74 -12.76
C ARG A 39 -7.35 -7.68 -11.45
N PRO A 40 -6.67 -7.89 -10.32
CA PRO A 40 -7.36 -7.81 -9.02
C PRO A 40 -7.66 -6.36 -8.67
N HIS A 41 -8.83 -6.16 -8.09
CA HIS A 41 -9.26 -4.85 -7.62
C HIS A 41 -9.60 -4.95 -6.15
N PHE A 42 -8.96 -4.13 -5.34
CA PHE A 42 -9.17 -4.09 -3.90
C PHE A 42 -9.88 -2.81 -3.51
N ASP A 43 -10.77 -2.93 -2.55
CA ASP A 43 -11.55 -1.79 -2.06
C ASP A 43 -10.69 -0.89 -1.18
N LEU A 44 -10.70 0.41 -1.48
CA LEU A 44 -10.03 1.41 -0.67
C LEU A 44 -11.01 2.43 -0.09
N GLY A 45 -12.31 2.07 -0.07
CA GLY A 45 -13.31 2.97 0.52
C GLY A 45 -13.66 4.13 -0.38
N GLY A 46 -14.02 3.86 -1.62
CA GLY A 46 -14.38 4.89 -2.59
C GLY A 46 -13.43 4.97 -3.76
N SER A 47 -12.33 4.27 -3.68
CA SER A 47 -11.40 4.12 -4.79
C SER A 47 -10.90 2.68 -4.77
N TYR A 48 -10.01 2.34 -5.68
CA TYR A 48 -9.54 0.97 -5.83
C TYR A 48 -8.04 0.92 -5.94
N LEU A 49 -7.47 -0.16 -5.41
CA LEU A 49 -6.10 -0.54 -5.68
C LEU A 49 -6.14 -1.69 -6.68
N THR A 50 -5.37 -1.60 -7.74
CA THR A 50 -5.26 -2.70 -8.69
C THR A 50 -3.79 -3.05 -8.92
N ILE A 51 -3.55 -4.28 -9.31
CA ILE A 51 -2.19 -4.75 -9.59
C ILE A 51 -2.07 -4.95 -11.09
N LEU A 52 -1.10 -4.31 -11.68
CA LEU A 52 -0.86 -4.34 -13.13
C LEU A 52 0.38 -5.18 -13.40
N LYS A 53 0.33 -5.96 -14.47
CA LYS A 53 1.46 -6.80 -14.83
C LYS A 53 2.61 -5.94 -15.37
N GLY A 54 3.74 -6.02 -14.72
CA GLY A 54 4.91 -5.28 -15.14
C GLY A 54 5.89 -5.12 -14.00
N ARG A 55 7.04 -4.55 -14.28
CA ARG A 55 8.07 -4.35 -13.29
C ARG A 55 8.03 -2.92 -12.78
N PRO A 56 7.91 -2.71 -11.47
CA PRO A 56 7.95 -1.35 -10.95
C PRO A 56 9.36 -0.76 -11.10
N VAL A 57 9.40 0.47 -11.61
CA VAL A 57 10.65 1.20 -11.78
C VAL A 57 10.47 2.58 -11.18
N PRO A 58 11.38 3.04 -10.33
CA PRO A 58 11.25 4.38 -9.76
C PRO A 58 11.23 5.44 -10.85
N ALA A 59 10.46 6.48 -10.61
CA ALA A 59 10.35 7.57 -11.57
C ALA A 59 11.64 8.38 -11.66
N GLN A 60 12.51 8.28 -10.65
CA GLN A 60 13.75 9.04 -10.62
C GLN A 60 14.83 8.21 -9.97
N ASP A 61 16.05 8.48 -10.38
CA ASP A 61 17.21 7.78 -9.90
C ASP A 61 17.92 8.67 -8.89
N ALA A 62 17.43 8.65 -7.67
CA ALA A 62 17.97 9.49 -6.61
C ALA A 62 18.33 8.62 -5.40
N SER A 63 19.16 9.17 -4.52
CA SER A 63 19.55 8.47 -3.32
C SER A 63 19.42 9.43 -2.13
N PRO A 64 18.38 9.28 -1.28
CA PRO A 64 17.37 8.23 -1.39
C PRO A 64 16.39 8.50 -2.53
N PRO A 65 15.77 7.46 -3.06
CA PRO A 65 14.80 7.65 -4.14
C PRO A 65 13.57 8.42 -3.66
N HIS A 66 13.07 9.28 -4.54
CA HIS A 66 11.87 10.08 -4.25
C HIS A 66 10.84 9.80 -5.33
N PHE A 67 9.84 9.01 -5.03
CA PHE A 67 8.76 8.68 -5.94
C PHE A 67 7.49 8.55 -5.13
N PRO A 68 6.33 8.56 -5.79
CA PRO A 68 5.07 8.54 -5.06
C PRO A 68 4.97 7.33 -4.11
N VAL A 69 4.39 7.57 -2.94
CA VAL A 69 4.17 6.54 -1.94
C VAL A 69 2.68 6.40 -1.75
N VAL A 70 2.22 5.16 -1.74
CA VAL A 70 0.82 4.88 -1.41
C VAL A 70 0.74 4.68 0.09
N ALA A 71 -0.05 5.51 0.75
CA ALA A 71 -0.25 5.43 2.20
C ALA A 71 -1.69 4.98 2.45
N LEU A 72 -1.83 3.88 3.19
CA LEU A 72 -3.13 3.32 3.55
C LEU A 72 -3.38 3.62 5.02
N ALA A 73 -4.54 4.20 5.31
CA ALA A 73 -4.89 4.53 6.69
C ALA A 73 -5.35 3.28 7.42
N VAL A 74 -4.84 3.11 8.65
CA VAL A 74 -5.23 2.01 9.52
C VAL A 74 -5.67 2.58 10.85
N GLU A 75 -6.54 1.85 11.55
CA GLU A 75 -7.02 2.30 12.84
C GLU A 75 -6.04 1.97 13.97
N ASP A 76 -5.31 0.88 13.82
CA ASP A 76 -4.39 0.40 14.86
C ASP A 76 -3.07 0.05 14.20
N LEU A 77 -2.14 0.98 14.22
CA LEU A 77 -0.85 0.78 13.58
C LEU A 77 -0.03 -0.30 14.29
N ASP A 78 -0.15 -0.38 15.61
CA ASP A 78 0.61 -1.39 16.35
C ASP A 78 0.18 -2.79 15.95
N ALA A 79 -1.11 -3.03 15.83
CA ALA A 79 -1.61 -4.33 15.37
C ALA A 79 -1.17 -4.62 13.94
N ALA A 80 -1.19 -3.59 13.08
CA ALA A 80 -0.78 -3.75 11.69
C ALA A 80 0.70 -4.07 11.58
N THR A 81 1.56 -3.42 12.37
CA THR A 81 2.99 -3.71 12.34
C THR A 81 3.30 -5.11 12.85
N GLU A 82 2.56 -5.57 13.88
CA GLU A 82 2.74 -6.93 14.35
C GLU A 82 2.37 -7.94 13.26
N ARG A 83 1.32 -7.66 12.52
CA ARG A 83 0.90 -8.51 11.42
C ARG A 83 1.95 -8.56 10.32
N LEU A 84 2.49 -7.41 9.95
CA LEU A 84 3.58 -7.34 8.98
C LEU A 84 4.78 -8.16 9.45
N ARG A 85 5.15 -7.98 10.71
CA ARG A 85 6.29 -8.68 11.28
C ARG A 85 6.06 -10.19 11.28
N ALA A 86 4.85 -10.62 11.62
CA ALA A 86 4.50 -12.03 11.65
C ALA A 86 4.59 -12.68 10.27
N HIS A 87 4.45 -11.89 9.22
CA HIS A 87 4.57 -12.37 7.84
C HIS A 87 5.96 -12.12 7.26
N GLY A 88 6.91 -11.73 8.08
CA GLY A 88 8.30 -11.55 7.64
C GLY A 88 8.54 -10.30 6.82
N VAL A 89 7.65 -9.31 6.92
CA VAL A 89 7.81 -8.07 6.17
C VAL A 89 8.79 -7.17 6.93
N GLU A 90 9.81 -6.70 6.25
CA GLU A 90 10.76 -5.79 6.85
C GLU A 90 10.23 -4.36 6.81
N MET A 91 10.49 -3.64 7.88
CA MET A 91 10.13 -2.24 7.99
C MET A 91 11.42 -1.46 8.23
N PRO A 92 12.14 -1.11 7.15
CA PRO A 92 13.53 -0.64 7.27
C PRO A 92 13.70 0.60 8.13
N TRP A 93 12.69 1.44 8.20
CA TRP A 93 12.79 2.68 8.95
C TRP A 93 12.03 2.64 10.28
N GLY A 94 11.38 1.50 10.59
CA GLY A 94 10.59 1.37 11.81
C GLY A 94 9.39 2.30 11.80
N VAL A 95 8.80 2.47 12.97
CA VAL A 95 7.66 3.38 13.13
C VAL A 95 8.18 4.79 13.27
N GLU A 96 7.64 5.68 12.43
CA GLU A 96 7.97 7.09 12.43
C GLU A 96 6.72 7.88 12.79
N GLY A 97 6.87 9.16 13.07
CA GLY A 97 5.69 9.94 13.40
C GLY A 97 5.95 11.42 13.55
N ASP A 98 4.85 12.15 13.65
CA ASP A 98 4.85 13.58 13.95
C ASP A 98 3.75 13.84 14.97
N ALA A 99 3.31 15.11 15.09
CA ALA A 99 2.35 15.47 16.12
C ALA A 99 0.96 14.90 15.87
N GLN A 100 0.63 14.54 14.63
CA GLN A 100 -0.72 14.12 14.25
C GLN A 100 -0.82 12.69 13.79
N SER A 101 0.31 12.03 13.50
CA SER A 101 0.23 10.72 12.90
C SER A 101 1.47 9.90 13.18
N ARG A 102 1.33 8.58 13.02
CA ARG A 102 2.44 7.65 13.04
C ARG A 102 2.30 6.77 11.82
N TRP A 103 3.42 6.35 11.27
CA TRP A 103 3.40 5.54 10.05
C TRP A 103 4.58 4.59 10.01
N VAL A 104 4.45 3.59 9.14
CA VAL A 104 5.51 2.64 8.87
C VAL A 104 5.55 2.40 7.37
N LYS A 105 6.76 2.32 6.82
CA LYS A 105 6.95 2.06 5.40
C LYS A 105 7.58 0.70 5.20
N PHE A 106 7.24 0.09 4.08
CA PHE A 106 7.77 -1.21 3.72
C PHE A 106 7.63 -1.38 2.21
N TYR A 107 8.28 -2.41 1.68
CA TYR A 107 8.13 -2.75 0.26
C TYR A 107 7.21 -3.94 0.14
N ASP A 108 6.31 -3.88 -0.84
CA ASP A 108 5.48 -5.05 -1.13
C ASP A 108 6.32 -6.09 -1.86
N PRO A 109 5.80 -7.30 -2.14
CA PRO A 109 6.62 -8.35 -2.77
C PRO A 109 7.16 -7.97 -4.13
N ALA A 110 6.54 -7.03 -4.82
CA ALA A 110 6.99 -6.59 -6.14
C ALA A 110 8.03 -5.48 -6.06
N GLY A 111 8.23 -4.88 -4.89
CA GLY A 111 9.16 -3.79 -4.71
C GLY A 111 8.53 -2.41 -4.69
N ASN A 112 7.22 -2.32 -4.61
CA ASN A 112 6.55 -1.02 -4.48
C ASN A 112 6.67 -0.55 -3.04
N LEU A 113 6.95 0.74 -2.85
CA LEU A 113 7.01 1.34 -1.53
C LEU A 113 5.60 1.68 -1.07
N VAL A 114 5.23 1.20 0.10
CA VAL A 114 3.89 1.36 0.65
C VAL A 114 4.02 1.80 2.10
N GLU A 115 3.05 2.56 2.55
CA GLU A 115 3.02 3.07 3.91
C GLU A 115 1.68 2.73 4.55
N LEU A 116 1.71 2.37 5.84
CA LEU A 116 0.51 2.33 6.66
C LEU A 116 0.59 3.50 7.62
N VAL A 117 -0.50 4.23 7.76
CA VAL A 117 -0.52 5.43 8.59
C VAL A 117 -1.72 5.42 9.52
N GLN A 118 -1.49 5.80 10.77
CA GLN A 118 -2.54 6.00 11.76
C GLN A 118 -2.54 7.46 12.15
N PHE A 119 -3.69 8.11 11.96
CA PHE A 119 -3.85 9.49 12.40
C PHE A 119 -4.23 9.47 13.87
N GLU A 120 -3.47 10.21 14.67
CA GLU A 120 -3.55 10.10 16.10
C GLU A 120 -4.88 10.56 16.64
N HIS A 121 -5.38 11.63 16.10
CA HIS A 121 -6.54 12.20 16.70
C HIS A 121 -7.35 13.02 15.72
N ARG A 122 -8.64 12.93 15.88
CA ARG A 122 -9.56 13.72 15.12
C ARG A 122 -10.50 14.41 16.04
N ALA A 123 -10.45 15.64 16.06
CA ALA A 123 -11.38 16.39 16.91
C ALA A 123 -12.79 16.34 16.36
#